data_b752d1a9d708ffae5e0bbcfe2d78288c
#
_entry.id   b752d1a9d708ffae5e0bbcfe2d78288c
#
_cell.length_a   1.000
_cell.length_b   1.000
_cell.length_c   1.000
_cell.angle_alpha   90.00
_cell.angle_beta   90.00
_cell.angle_gamma   90.00
#
_symmetry.space_group_name_H-M   'P 1'
#
loop_
_entity.id
_entity.type
_entity.pdbx_description
1 polymer ?
#
loop_
_entity_poly.entity_id
_entity_poly.type
_entity_poly.pdbx_seq_one_letter_code
_entity_poly.pdbx_strand_id
1 'polypeptide(L)'
;MTKPKFGLTAAHLRILAMVLMLIDHTGRVLFPGQIWMICLGRLAFPIFAFQIAEGYRHTHDFRRYCMRLALFAVVSEIPFDLMVFGEPLVFEHQNVMLTLLLGLLSCRAWDRKDGWSLIFVLLAGALTRCDYGFHGVLTVLLFHVCRDREWELLLGMVMICISRYGFPSVQLFSVLAWLPIRLYNGEKGPGGKWLQYAAYIFYPAHMLILGLL
;
A
#
# COMPACT_ATOMS: atom_id res chain seq x y z
N MET A 1 -13.59 -14.12 -8.74
CA MET A 1 -14.69 -13.15 -8.42
C MET A 1 -15.35 -12.72 -9.71
N THR A 2 -16.67 -12.89 -9.84
CA THR A 2 -17.45 -12.28 -10.93
C THR A 2 -17.45 -10.77 -10.69
N LYS A 3 -16.88 -10.01 -11.62
CA LYS A 3 -16.81 -8.55 -11.50
C LYS A 3 -18.23 -7.96 -11.55
N PRO A 4 -18.62 -7.11 -10.58
CA PRO A 4 -19.95 -6.49 -10.63
C PRO A 4 -20.04 -5.55 -11.84
N LYS A 5 -21.19 -5.56 -12.54
CA LYS A 5 -21.46 -4.64 -13.65
C LYS A 5 -21.45 -3.16 -13.21
N PHE A 6 -21.85 -2.91 -11.96
CA PHE A 6 -21.79 -1.62 -11.30
C PHE A 6 -20.87 -1.74 -10.09
N GLY A 7 -19.85 -0.89 -10.00
CA GLY A 7 -18.90 -0.98 -8.91
C GLY A 7 -17.85 0.13 -8.93
N LEU A 8 -16.90 0.03 -8.03
CA LEU A 8 -15.80 0.97 -7.93
C LEU A 8 -14.77 0.69 -9.02
N THR A 9 -14.29 1.76 -9.66
CA THR A 9 -13.17 1.68 -10.61
C THR A 9 -11.83 1.81 -9.87
N ALA A 10 -10.71 1.53 -10.54
CA ALA A 10 -9.37 1.75 -9.98
C ALA A 10 -9.15 3.22 -9.59
N ALA A 11 -9.76 4.17 -10.31
CA ALA A 11 -9.73 5.58 -9.98
C ALA A 11 -10.45 5.88 -8.65
N HIS A 12 -11.64 5.32 -8.44
CA HIS A 12 -12.39 5.48 -7.19
C HIS A 12 -11.62 4.90 -6.00
N LEU A 13 -11.06 3.71 -6.14
CA LEU A 13 -10.24 3.09 -5.09
C LEU A 13 -8.99 3.91 -4.76
N ARG A 14 -8.35 4.52 -5.78
CA ARG A 14 -7.19 5.38 -5.58
C ARG A 14 -7.53 6.63 -4.80
N ILE A 15 -8.60 7.33 -5.17
CA ILE A 15 -9.07 8.51 -4.45
C ILE A 15 -9.44 8.14 -3.00
N LEU A 16 -10.17 7.04 -2.81
CA LEU A 16 -10.53 6.56 -1.48
C LEU A 16 -9.28 6.31 -0.63
N ALA A 17 -8.27 5.61 -1.16
CA ALA A 17 -7.03 5.32 -0.45
C ALA A 17 -6.25 6.61 -0.10
N MET A 18 -6.20 7.60 -1.00
CA MET A 18 -5.57 8.91 -0.74
C MET A 18 -6.28 9.66 0.38
N VAL A 19 -7.62 9.69 0.38
CA VAL A 19 -8.42 10.34 1.43
C VAL A 19 -8.21 9.65 2.78
N LEU A 20 -8.28 8.33 2.82
CA LEU A 20 -8.06 7.56 4.04
C LEU A 20 -6.64 7.74 4.60
N MET A 21 -5.64 7.80 3.73
CA MET A 21 -4.25 8.06 4.11
C MET A 21 -4.07 9.48 4.67
N LEU A 22 -4.72 10.47 4.06
CA LEU A 22 -4.70 11.84 4.58
C LEU A 22 -5.35 11.94 5.96
N ILE A 23 -6.47 11.25 6.18
CA ILE A 23 -7.14 11.16 7.48
C ILE A 23 -6.20 10.54 8.54
N ASP A 24 -5.53 9.42 8.21
CA ASP A 24 -4.59 8.77 9.13
C ASP A 24 -3.45 9.70 9.55
N HIS A 25 -2.79 10.32 8.58
CA HIS A 25 -1.62 11.17 8.85
C HIS A 25 -2.02 12.47 9.56
N THR A 26 -3.14 13.08 9.15
CA THR A 26 -3.70 14.25 9.86
C THR A 26 -4.06 13.89 11.31
N GLY A 27 -4.67 12.72 11.53
CA GLY A 27 -4.99 12.23 12.87
C GLY A 27 -3.77 12.05 13.75
N ARG A 28 -2.65 11.56 13.17
CA ARG A 28 -1.40 11.36 13.90
C ARG A 28 -0.69 12.66 14.26
N VAL A 29 -0.65 13.62 13.32
CA VAL A 29 0.13 14.85 13.46
C VAL A 29 -0.67 15.94 14.19
N LEU A 30 -1.90 16.20 13.76
CA LEU A 30 -2.68 17.35 14.25
C LEU A 30 -3.68 17.00 15.36
N PHE A 31 -4.16 15.75 15.41
CA PHE A 31 -5.19 15.31 16.35
C PHE A 31 -4.78 14.04 17.10
N PRO A 32 -3.65 14.06 17.84
CA PRO A 32 -3.19 12.89 18.59
C PRO A 32 -4.26 12.48 19.61
N GLY A 33 -4.66 11.21 19.58
CA GLY A 33 -5.73 10.68 20.42
C GLY A 33 -7.07 10.44 19.70
N GLN A 34 -7.25 10.92 18.47
CA GLN A 34 -8.44 10.60 17.66
C GLN A 34 -8.31 9.22 16.99
N ILE A 35 -8.50 8.16 17.78
CA ILE A 35 -8.29 6.76 17.36
C ILE A 35 -9.12 6.40 16.10
N TRP A 36 -10.32 6.97 15.95
CA TRP A 36 -11.17 6.69 14.78
C TRP A 36 -10.50 7.10 13.44
N MET A 37 -9.72 8.18 13.44
CA MET A 37 -8.96 8.62 12.24
C MET A 37 -7.91 7.56 11.87
N ILE A 38 -7.22 7.01 12.86
CA ILE A 38 -6.23 5.95 12.68
C ILE A 38 -6.92 4.67 12.18
N CYS A 39 -8.06 4.29 12.77
CA CYS A 39 -8.84 3.11 12.36
C CYS A 39 -9.24 3.20 10.87
N LEU A 40 -9.79 4.34 10.44
CA LEU A 40 -10.15 4.56 9.04
C LEU A 40 -8.91 4.53 8.14
N GLY A 41 -7.83 5.15 8.57
CA GLY A 41 -6.58 5.21 7.83
C GLY A 41 -5.95 3.85 7.56
N ARG A 42 -6.17 2.86 8.46
CA ARG A 42 -5.65 1.48 8.26
C ARG A 42 -6.14 0.84 6.96
N LEU A 43 -7.26 1.27 6.39
CA LEU A 43 -7.77 0.76 5.13
C LEU A 43 -6.95 1.22 3.92
N ALA A 44 -6.21 2.32 4.02
CA ALA A 44 -5.48 2.90 2.89
C ALA A 44 -4.44 1.94 2.31
N PHE A 45 -3.58 1.37 3.16
CA PHE A 45 -2.48 0.52 2.72
C PHE A 45 -2.95 -0.73 1.93
N PRO A 46 -3.91 -1.55 2.41
CA PRO A 46 -4.38 -2.68 1.64
C PRO A 46 -4.99 -2.30 0.29
N ILE A 47 -5.65 -1.14 0.18
CA ILE A 47 -6.17 -0.66 -1.11
C ILE A 47 -5.01 -0.32 -2.06
N PHE A 48 -3.94 0.34 -1.59
CA PHE A 48 -2.75 0.56 -2.40
C PHE A 48 -2.05 -0.76 -2.77
N ALA A 49 -1.89 -1.68 -1.82
CA ALA A 49 -1.32 -3.00 -2.06
C ALA A 49 -2.09 -3.78 -3.14
N PHE A 50 -3.42 -3.77 -3.07
CA PHE A 50 -4.29 -4.32 -4.12
C PHE A 50 -4.04 -3.64 -5.47
N GLN A 51 -3.93 -2.30 -5.51
CA GLN A 51 -3.68 -1.57 -6.76
C GLN A 51 -2.29 -1.87 -7.36
N ILE A 52 -1.28 -2.15 -6.54
CA ILE A 52 0.03 -2.61 -7.03
C ILE A 52 -0.11 -3.97 -7.69
N ALA A 53 -0.76 -4.93 -7.04
CA ALA A 53 -0.99 -6.27 -7.57
C ALA A 53 -1.82 -6.24 -8.88
N GLU A 54 -2.88 -5.43 -8.92
CA GLU A 54 -3.71 -5.25 -10.11
C GLU A 54 -2.95 -4.50 -11.22
N GLY A 55 -2.17 -3.47 -10.86
CA GLY A 55 -1.31 -2.74 -11.78
C GLY A 55 -0.23 -3.61 -12.41
N TYR A 56 0.34 -4.53 -11.65
CA TYR A 56 1.30 -5.52 -12.15
C TYR A 56 0.72 -6.35 -13.30
N ARG A 57 -0.51 -6.81 -13.17
CA ARG A 57 -1.20 -7.66 -14.18
C ARG A 57 -1.50 -6.91 -15.47
N HIS A 58 -1.70 -5.60 -15.39
CA HIS A 58 -2.06 -4.76 -16.52
C HIS A 58 -0.90 -3.95 -17.10
N THR A 59 0.31 -4.09 -16.52
CA THR A 59 1.46 -3.34 -17.03
C THR A 59 2.12 -4.04 -18.21
N HIS A 60 2.36 -3.29 -19.28
CA HIS A 60 3.16 -3.75 -20.42
C HIS A 60 4.65 -3.51 -20.19
N ASP A 61 5.01 -2.57 -19.30
CA ASP A 61 6.41 -2.20 -19.02
C ASP A 61 6.68 -2.26 -17.52
N PHE A 62 7.05 -3.45 -17.06
CA PHE A 62 7.40 -3.71 -15.69
C PHE A 62 8.57 -2.85 -15.20
N ARG A 63 9.60 -2.65 -16.05
CA ARG A 63 10.79 -1.88 -15.68
C ARG A 63 10.42 -0.43 -15.36
N ARG A 64 9.62 0.20 -16.23
CA ARG A 64 9.12 1.57 -15.96
C ARG A 64 8.26 1.64 -14.72
N TYR A 65 7.50 0.60 -14.41
CA TYR A 65 6.70 0.55 -13.19
C TYR A 65 7.60 0.53 -11.95
N CYS A 66 8.60 -0.37 -11.91
CA CYS A 66 9.59 -0.40 -10.84
C CYS A 66 10.34 0.94 -10.69
N MET A 67 10.81 1.53 -11.80
CA MET A 67 11.52 2.80 -11.76
C MET A 67 10.68 3.94 -11.19
N ARG A 68 9.38 4.00 -11.51
CA ARG A 68 8.48 5.01 -10.91
C ARG A 68 8.37 4.82 -9.39
N LEU A 69 8.12 3.61 -8.92
CA LEU A 69 8.02 3.35 -7.48
C LEU A 69 9.35 3.64 -6.77
N ALA A 70 10.49 3.25 -7.36
CA ALA A 70 11.81 3.52 -6.81
C ALA A 70 12.09 5.03 -6.74
N LEU A 71 11.78 5.78 -7.81
CA LEU A 71 11.93 7.24 -7.83
C LEU A 71 11.11 7.89 -6.71
N PHE A 72 9.83 7.51 -6.58
CA PHE A 72 8.98 8.09 -5.55
C PHE A 72 9.32 7.58 -4.15
N ALA A 73 9.91 6.40 -3.98
CA ALA A 73 10.48 5.98 -2.72
C ALA A 73 11.59 6.93 -2.27
N VAL A 74 12.54 7.25 -3.17
CA VAL A 74 13.62 8.19 -2.86
C VAL A 74 13.11 9.61 -2.60
N VAL A 75 12.22 10.13 -3.46
CA VAL A 75 11.67 11.49 -3.32
C VAL A 75 10.84 11.65 -2.05
N SER A 76 10.18 10.58 -1.60
CA SER A 76 9.28 10.64 -0.45
C SER A 76 9.99 10.43 0.88
N GLU A 77 11.28 10.07 0.89
CA GLU A 77 12.01 9.77 2.13
C GLU A 77 12.10 11.00 3.05
N ILE A 78 12.57 12.12 2.52
CA ILE A 78 12.66 13.37 3.29
C ILE A 78 11.30 13.85 3.83
N PRO A 79 10.22 13.94 3.00
CA PRO A 79 8.88 14.25 3.50
C PRO A 79 8.37 13.28 4.57
N PHE A 80 8.66 11.99 4.41
CA PHE A 80 8.27 10.96 5.36
C PHE A 80 8.98 11.13 6.70
N ASP A 81 10.31 11.30 6.67
CA ASP A 81 11.13 11.49 7.87
C ASP A 81 10.71 12.75 8.64
N LEU A 82 10.52 13.87 7.94
CA LEU A 82 10.04 15.11 8.56
C LEU A 82 8.69 14.92 9.25
N MET A 83 7.75 14.21 8.63
CA MET A 83 6.43 13.98 9.24
C MET A 83 6.48 13.02 10.43
N VAL A 84 7.33 11.98 10.38
CA VAL A 84 7.34 10.91 11.39
C VAL A 84 8.29 11.22 12.54
N PHE A 85 9.47 11.78 12.24
CA PHE A 85 10.55 11.99 13.20
C PHE A 85 10.84 13.47 13.49
N GLY A 86 10.30 14.39 12.69
CA GLY A 86 10.61 15.82 12.79
C GLY A 86 11.98 16.21 12.23
N GLU A 87 12.73 15.27 11.69
CA GLU A 87 14.09 15.46 11.17
C GLU A 87 14.22 14.84 9.77
N PRO A 88 14.95 15.46 8.83
CA PRO A 88 15.21 14.88 7.53
C PRO A 88 16.31 13.81 7.60
N LEU A 89 16.23 12.80 6.73
CA LEU A 89 17.26 11.75 6.55
C LEU A 89 17.49 10.88 7.79
N VAL A 90 16.41 10.33 8.32
CA VAL A 90 16.43 9.34 9.41
C VAL A 90 16.38 7.94 8.81
N PHE A 91 17.47 7.16 8.92
CA PHE A 91 17.55 5.82 8.31
C PHE A 91 16.93 4.70 9.15
N GLU A 92 16.18 5.03 10.20
CA GLU A 92 15.60 4.02 11.08
C GLU A 92 14.38 3.32 10.49
N HIS A 93 13.63 4.02 9.64
CA HIS A 93 12.40 3.51 9.03
C HIS A 93 12.20 4.12 7.66
N GLN A 94 11.91 3.29 6.66
CA GLN A 94 11.76 3.73 5.28
C GLN A 94 10.29 3.84 4.89
N ASN A 95 9.98 4.72 3.96
CA ASN A 95 8.61 4.99 3.54
C ASN A 95 7.92 3.80 2.82
N VAL A 96 6.58 3.85 2.74
CA VAL A 96 5.75 2.78 2.19
C VAL A 96 5.96 2.51 0.69
N MET A 97 6.50 3.47 -0.07
CA MET A 97 6.77 3.27 -1.51
C MET A 97 7.80 2.17 -1.73
N LEU A 98 8.77 2.03 -0.82
CA LEU A 98 9.73 0.92 -0.84
C LEU A 98 9.03 -0.42 -0.61
N THR A 99 8.10 -0.50 0.35
CA THR A 99 7.27 -1.69 0.59
C THR A 99 6.48 -2.08 -0.66
N LEU A 100 5.86 -1.11 -1.33
CA LEU A 100 5.08 -1.33 -2.54
C LEU A 100 5.96 -1.78 -3.72
N LEU A 101 7.18 -1.24 -3.83
CA LEU A 101 8.17 -1.69 -4.82
C LEU A 101 8.58 -3.16 -4.59
N LEU A 102 8.92 -3.51 -3.35
CA LEU A 102 9.24 -4.89 -2.99
C LEU A 102 8.05 -5.82 -3.21
N GLY A 103 6.83 -5.37 -2.90
CA GLY A 103 5.60 -6.08 -3.21
C GLY A 103 5.41 -6.33 -4.71
N LEU A 104 5.71 -5.32 -5.55
CA LEU A 104 5.68 -5.47 -7.00
C LEU A 104 6.71 -6.51 -7.49
N LEU A 105 7.92 -6.50 -6.94
CA LEU A 105 8.97 -7.47 -7.25
C LEU A 105 8.58 -8.88 -6.80
N SER A 106 7.92 -9.05 -5.66
CA SER A 106 7.44 -10.34 -5.17
C SER A 106 6.40 -10.98 -6.10
N CYS A 107 5.47 -10.18 -6.67
CA CYS A 107 4.52 -10.67 -7.66
C CYS A 107 5.25 -11.26 -8.90
N ARG A 108 6.27 -10.56 -9.38
CA ARG A 108 7.06 -11.04 -10.51
C ARG A 108 7.88 -12.31 -10.21
N ALA A 109 8.48 -12.37 -9.02
CA ALA A 109 9.23 -13.56 -8.57
C ALA A 109 8.31 -14.78 -8.48
N TRP A 110 7.10 -14.58 -7.95
CA TRP A 110 6.06 -15.61 -7.88
C TRP A 110 5.67 -16.16 -9.25
N ASP A 111 5.31 -15.27 -10.20
CA ASP A 111 4.90 -15.69 -11.55
C ASP A 111 6.01 -16.39 -12.33
N ARG A 112 7.27 -16.03 -12.06
CA ARG A 112 8.44 -16.69 -12.65
C ARG A 112 8.82 -17.99 -11.96
N LYS A 113 8.14 -18.34 -10.86
CA LYS A 113 8.49 -19.47 -9.99
C LYS A 113 9.95 -19.40 -9.49
N ASP A 114 10.46 -18.19 -9.35
CA ASP A 114 11.82 -17.94 -8.86
C ASP A 114 11.81 -17.80 -7.34
N GLY A 115 11.94 -18.94 -6.65
CA GLY A 115 11.92 -19.01 -5.20
C GLY A 115 13.04 -18.20 -4.54
N TRP A 116 14.24 -18.16 -5.14
CA TRP A 116 15.36 -17.40 -4.59
C TRP A 116 15.11 -15.90 -4.62
N SER A 117 14.63 -15.37 -5.76
CA SER A 117 14.23 -13.97 -5.86
C SER A 117 13.12 -13.63 -4.89
N LEU A 118 12.15 -14.53 -4.69
CA LEU A 118 11.07 -14.31 -3.74
C LEU A 118 11.59 -14.23 -2.30
N ILE A 119 12.43 -15.16 -1.88
CA ILE A 119 13.07 -15.17 -0.57
C ILE A 119 13.88 -13.88 -0.36
N PHE A 120 14.69 -13.50 -1.36
CA PHE A 120 15.49 -12.27 -1.29
C PHE A 120 14.62 -11.02 -1.10
N VAL A 121 13.53 -10.90 -1.85
CA VAL A 121 12.61 -9.76 -1.74
C VAL A 121 11.92 -9.70 -0.37
N LEU A 122 11.52 -10.85 0.18
CA LEU A 122 10.91 -10.93 1.51
C LEU A 122 11.93 -10.57 2.61
N LEU A 123 13.16 -11.06 2.50
CA LEU A 123 14.26 -10.68 3.40
C LEU A 123 14.58 -9.18 3.29
N ALA A 124 14.61 -8.63 2.07
CA ALA A 124 14.78 -7.19 1.89
C ALA A 124 13.67 -6.40 2.61
N GLY A 125 12.41 -6.84 2.52
CA GLY A 125 11.30 -6.23 3.26
C GLY A 125 11.45 -6.29 4.78
N ALA A 126 12.08 -7.34 5.30
CA ALA A 126 12.37 -7.47 6.73
C ALA A 126 13.56 -6.60 7.17
N LEU A 127 14.64 -6.54 6.37
CA LEU A 127 15.89 -5.92 6.74
C LEU A 127 15.91 -4.40 6.50
N THR A 128 15.22 -3.91 5.47
CA THR A 128 15.21 -2.47 5.12
C THR A 128 14.38 -1.63 6.07
N ARG A 129 13.68 -2.23 7.03
CA ARG A 129 12.78 -1.53 7.97
C ARG A 129 11.76 -0.64 7.27
N CYS A 130 11.33 -1.02 6.05
CA CYS A 130 10.31 -0.27 5.32
C CYS A 130 8.95 -0.35 6.04
N ASP A 131 8.12 0.65 5.84
CA ASP A 131 6.79 0.72 6.44
C ASP A 131 5.99 -0.56 6.10
N TYR A 132 5.34 -1.14 7.10
CA TYR A 132 4.75 -2.49 7.05
C TYR A 132 5.75 -3.65 6.89
N GLY A 133 7.05 -3.43 6.60
CA GLY A 133 8.08 -4.46 6.53
C GLY A 133 7.74 -5.60 5.56
N PHE A 134 8.23 -6.80 5.85
CA PHE A 134 7.93 -7.97 5.03
C PHE A 134 6.43 -8.33 5.00
N HIS A 135 5.66 -7.99 6.06
CA HIS A 135 4.21 -8.21 6.09
C HIS A 135 3.48 -7.37 5.04
N GLY A 136 3.97 -6.16 4.77
CA GLY A 136 3.45 -5.33 3.68
C GLY A 136 3.73 -5.95 2.30
N VAL A 137 4.93 -6.49 2.11
CA VAL A 137 5.30 -7.22 0.89
C VAL A 137 4.40 -8.44 0.69
N LEU A 138 4.17 -9.22 1.78
CA LEU A 138 3.24 -10.35 1.78
C LEU A 138 1.80 -9.92 1.47
N THR A 139 1.36 -8.76 1.93
CA THR A 139 0.01 -8.26 1.63
C THR A 139 -0.17 -8.00 0.14
N VAL A 140 0.81 -7.39 -0.54
CA VAL A 140 0.77 -7.21 -2.01
C VAL A 140 0.75 -8.56 -2.72
N LEU A 141 1.62 -9.48 -2.32
CA LEU A 141 1.67 -10.83 -2.88
C LEU A 141 0.36 -11.59 -2.66
N LEU A 142 -0.24 -11.48 -1.48
CA LEU A 142 -1.52 -12.10 -1.14
C LEU A 142 -2.63 -11.64 -2.11
N PHE A 143 -2.74 -10.34 -2.40
CA PHE A 143 -3.68 -9.82 -3.39
C PHE A 143 -3.41 -10.33 -4.80
N HIS A 144 -2.16 -10.61 -5.13
CA HIS A 144 -1.80 -11.19 -6.42
C HIS A 144 -2.18 -12.67 -6.53
N VAL A 145 -1.87 -13.46 -5.51
CA VAL A 145 -2.04 -14.92 -5.49
C VAL A 145 -3.48 -15.34 -5.20
N CYS A 146 -4.14 -14.67 -4.22
CA CYS A 146 -5.47 -15.04 -3.74
C CYS A 146 -6.61 -14.21 -4.39
N ARG A 147 -6.37 -13.59 -5.55
CA ARG A 147 -7.34 -12.71 -6.22
C ARG A 147 -8.73 -13.29 -6.36
N ASP A 148 -8.83 -14.54 -6.80
CA ASP A 148 -10.09 -15.21 -7.10
C ASP A 148 -10.56 -16.13 -5.95
N ARG A 149 -9.82 -16.10 -4.83
CA ARG A 149 -10.03 -16.91 -3.64
C ARG A 149 -10.34 -16.03 -2.42
N GLU A 150 -11.59 -15.61 -2.34
CA GLU A 150 -12.06 -14.58 -1.40
C GLU A 150 -11.80 -14.93 0.07
N TRP A 151 -12.09 -16.18 0.48
CA TRP A 151 -11.89 -16.63 1.85
C TRP A 151 -10.42 -16.76 2.23
N GLU A 152 -9.59 -17.23 1.30
CA GLU A 152 -8.15 -17.31 1.51
C GLU A 152 -7.52 -15.90 1.61
N LEU A 153 -8.03 -14.95 0.81
CA LEU A 153 -7.62 -13.54 0.90
C LEU A 153 -7.96 -12.95 2.27
N LEU A 154 -9.19 -13.09 2.72
CA LEU A 154 -9.63 -12.59 4.04
C LEU A 154 -8.84 -13.23 5.17
N LEU A 155 -8.72 -14.54 5.17
CA LEU A 155 -7.94 -15.26 6.18
C LEU A 155 -6.48 -14.82 6.18
N GLY A 156 -5.87 -14.69 5.00
CA GLY A 156 -4.50 -14.20 4.85
C GLY A 156 -4.31 -12.78 5.37
N MET A 157 -5.24 -11.86 5.11
CA MET A 157 -5.19 -10.50 5.66
C MET A 157 -5.26 -10.51 7.20
N VAL A 158 -6.17 -11.29 7.78
CA VAL A 158 -6.29 -11.43 9.24
C VAL A 158 -5.01 -12.01 9.83
N MET A 159 -4.48 -13.09 9.25
CA MET A 159 -3.26 -13.74 9.73
C MET A 159 -2.04 -12.83 9.65
N ILE A 160 -1.88 -12.07 8.57
CA ILE A 160 -0.80 -11.08 8.44
C ILE A 160 -0.94 -10.00 9.52
N CYS A 161 -2.14 -9.50 9.79
CA CYS A 161 -2.37 -8.50 10.83
C CYS A 161 -2.03 -9.04 12.22
N ILE A 162 -2.52 -10.23 12.57
CA ILE A 162 -2.28 -10.83 13.88
C ILE A 162 -0.80 -11.17 14.07
N SER A 163 -0.12 -11.70 13.05
CA SER A 163 1.28 -12.08 13.15
C SER A 163 2.21 -10.91 13.40
N ARG A 164 1.86 -9.71 12.90
CA ARG A 164 2.67 -8.50 13.07
C ARG A 164 2.31 -7.70 14.33
N TYR A 165 1.01 -7.54 14.61
CA TYR A 165 0.52 -6.57 15.58
C TYR A 165 -0.16 -7.21 16.79
N GLY A 166 -0.35 -8.54 16.77
CA GLY A 166 -1.08 -9.25 17.83
C GLY A 166 -2.59 -9.01 17.77
N PHE A 167 -3.28 -9.51 18.81
CA PHE A 167 -4.72 -9.38 18.99
C PHE A 167 -5.03 -8.98 20.42
N PRO A 168 -5.92 -8.00 20.67
CA PRO A 168 -6.58 -7.11 19.70
C PRO A 168 -5.65 -5.98 19.20
N SER A 169 -5.83 -5.53 17.95
CA SER A 169 -5.06 -4.44 17.37
C SER A 169 -5.90 -3.54 16.47
N VAL A 170 -5.64 -2.23 16.52
CA VAL A 170 -6.24 -1.24 15.60
C VAL A 170 -5.93 -1.59 14.13
N GLN A 171 -4.83 -2.28 13.88
CA GLN A 171 -4.48 -2.71 12.52
C GLN A 171 -5.49 -3.68 11.89
N LEU A 172 -6.29 -4.40 12.68
CA LEU A 172 -7.34 -5.28 12.16
C LEU A 172 -8.41 -4.53 11.35
N PHE A 173 -8.58 -3.22 11.57
CA PHE A 173 -9.45 -2.40 10.71
C PHE A 173 -9.00 -2.41 9.24
N SER A 174 -7.72 -2.69 8.95
CA SER A 174 -7.22 -2.84 7.59
C SER A 174 -7.92 -3.94 6.79
N VAL A 175 -8.44 -4.96 7.45
CA VAL A 175 -9.20 -6.06 6.82
C VAL A 175 -10.49 -5.54 6.18
N LEU A 176 -11.08 -4.47 6.72
CA LEU A 176 -12.28 -3.84 6.15
C LEU A 176 -12.04 -3.24 4.76
N ALA A 177 -10.79 -3.03 4.36
CA ALA A 177 -10.45 -2.63 3.00
C ALA A 177 -10.91 -3.66 1.95
N TRP A 178 -11.13 -4.91 2.35
CA TRP A 178 -11.75 -5.93 1.49
C TRP A 178 -13.11 -5.48 0.93
N LEU A 179 -13.92 -4.73 1.69
CA LEU A 179 -15.23 -4.27 1.24
C LEU A 179 -15.16 -3.41 -0.03
N PRO A 180 -14.44 -2.27 -0.06
CA PRO A 180 -14.31 -1.50 -1.30
C PRO A 180 -13.55 -2.25 -2.40
N ILE A 181 -12.58 -3.11 -2.06
CA ILE A 181 -11.85 -3.92 -3.04
C ILE A 181 -12.78 -4.94 -3.71
N ARG A 182 -13.69 -5.57 -2.96
CA ARG A 182 -14.70 -6.49 -3.52
C ARG A 182 -15.62 -5.81 -4.54
N LEU A 183 -15.91 -4.52 -4.33
CA LEU A 183 -16.74 -3.74 -5.24
C LEU A 183 -15.99 -3.30 -6.51
N TYR A 184 -14.72 -3.64 -6.66
CA TYR A 184 -13.93 -3.27 -7.83
C TYR A 184 -14.43 -3.98 -9.10
N ASN A 185 -14.81 -3.19 -10.11
CA ASN A 185 -15.39 -3.69 -11.36
C ASN A 185 -14.36 -4.07 -12.44
N GLY A 186 -13.07 -3.85 -12.18
CA GLY A 186 -12.01 -4.17 -13.14
C GLY A 186 -11.70 -3.06 -14.14
N GLU A 187 -12.38 -1.92 -14.07
CA GLU A 187 -12.17 -0.79 -14.97
C GLU A 187 -11.17 0.22 -14.36
N LYS A 188 -10.45 0.92 -15.26
CA LYS A 188 -9.52 1.98 -14.84
C LYS A 188 -10.23 3.20 -14.26
N GLY A 189 -11.43 3.51 -14.79
CA GLY A 189 -12.18 4.70 -14.41
C GLY A 189 -11.64 6.02 -14.98
N PRO A 190 -12.21 7.17 -14.58
CA PRO A 190 -11.83 8.48 -15.05
C PRO A 190 -10.45 8.92 -14.57
N GLY A 191 -9.87 9.94 -15.22
CA GLY A 191 -8.59 10.55 -14.83
C GLY A 191 -7.34 9.87 -15.37
N GLY A 192 -7.41 8.63 -15.85
CA GLY A 192 -6.33 7.95 -16.56
C GLY A 192 -4.95 8.10 -15.93
N LYS A 193 -3.96 8.51 -16.74
CA LYS A 193 -2.58 8.73 -16.29
C LYS A 193 -2.44 9.90 -15.31
N TRP A 194 -3.26 10.95 -15.46
CA TRP A 194 -3.22 12.12 -14.58
C TRP A 194 -3.48 11.76 -13.12
N LEU A 195 -4.54 11.00 -12.85
CA LEU A 195 -4.85 10.58 -11.49
C LEU A 195 -3.77 9.66 -10.91
N GLN A 196 -3.10 8.88 -11.76
CA GLN A 196 -1.98 8.06 -11.34
C GLN A 196 -0.79 8.93 -10.89
N TYR A 197 -0.41 9.94 -11.69
CA TYR A 197 0.67 10.85 -11.30
C TYR A 197 0.28 11.73 -10.12
N ALA A 198 -0.97 12.19 -10.05
CA ALA A 198 -1.47 12.93 -8.91
C ALA A 198 -1.32 12.13 -7.60
N ALA A 199 -1.60 10.82 -7.61
CA ALA A 199 -1.41 9.98 -6.43
C ALA A 199 0.07 9.84 -6.02
N TYR A 200 0.99 9.74 -7.00
CA TYR A 200 2.42 9.70 -6.71
C TYR A 200 2.93 11.02 -6.11
N ILE A 201 2.48 12.16 -6.62
CA ILE A 201 2.85 13.49 -6.11
C ILE A 201 2.19 13.75 -4.76
N PHE A 202 0.93 13.35 -4.60
CA PHE A 202 0.17 13.54 -3.36
C PHE A 202 0.88 12.91 -2.16
N TYR A 203 1.51 11.72 -2.35
CA TYR A 203 2.15 11.02 -1.26
C TYR A 203 3.27 11.83 -0.59
N PRO A 204 4.33 12.30 -1.27
CA PRO A 204 5.32 13.16 -0.62
C PRO A 204 4.79 14.56 -0.26
N ALA A 205 3.87 15.12 -1.04
CA ALA A 205 3.38 16.49 -0.84
C ALA A 205 2.60 16.64 0.48
N HIS A 206 1.63 15.75 0.77
CA HIS A 206 0.86 15.85 2.01
C HIS A 206 1.71 15.56 3.26
N MET A 207 2.70 14.65 3.16
CA MET A 207 3.62 14.39 4.25
C MET A 207 4.55 15.58 4.52
N LEU A 208 5.04 16.24 3.47
CA LEU A 208 5.83 17.45 3.60
C LEU A 208 5.02 18.57 4.27
N ILE A 209 3.78 18.78 3.86
CA ILE A 209 2.90 19.78 4.47
C ILE A 209 2.69 19.46 5.96
N LEU A 210 2.36 18.22 6.30
CA LEU A 210 2.12 17.84 7.69
C LEU A 210 3.40 17.85 8.55
N GLY A 211 4.56 17.54 7.96
CA GLY A 211 5.84 17.56 8.66
C GLY A 211 6.41 18.98 8.90
N LEU A 212 5.87 19.99 8.21
CA LEU A 212 6.23 21.41 8.41
C LEU A 212 5.28 22.15 9.35
N LEU A 213 4.17 21.55 9.79
CA LEU A 213 3.21 22.11 10.75
C LEU A 213 3.61 21.79 12.18
#